data_1201f9408e3da425255162914c487fff
#
_entry.id   1201f9408e3da425255162914c487fff
#
_cell.length_a   1.000
_cell.length_b   1.000
_cell.length_c   1.000
_cell.angle_alpha   90.00
_cell.angle_beta   90.00
_cell.angle_gamma   90.00
#
_symmetry.space_group_name_H-M   'P 1'
#
loop_
_entity.id
_entity.type
_entity.pdbx_description
1 polymer ?
#
loop_
_entity_poly.entity_id
_entity_poly.type
_entity_poly.pdbx_seq_one_letter_code
_entity_poly.pdbx_strand_id
1 'polypeptide(L)'
;MSVRFAVVGCGNAARQIHLPALRSEGAAVTVFTSRTRASAAALREEWGEAEVSERWEDAVERGDVDAVLIAVPNAMHRDVAVAAAGAGKHVLVDKPMACTTADADEMIAAAAAHRIVLVPFHNTRFAVPFVAAREFVAAGHLGDVTGFRAAFGHAGPQTWAPHAEWFFDKSKAGGGCLIDLGVHVVDLVRSVTGDDIVAVSALLSGCRGDVEADAQLLARLRSGAIGTIHASWSSVSGPDHQLTVIGSAGTLHLDNRTPLTFTDGRGHRERVQLPDTTSSPLAELLAAIAGERSPSITAADGRAAVAIVQAAYRSAAHASTMTEVG
;
A
#
# COMPACT_ATOMS: atom_id res chain seq x y z
N MET A 1 -0.20 22.99 15.47
CA MET A 1 -0.69 23.59 14.19
C MET A 1 -1.12 22.47 13.28
N SER A 2 -2.20 22.64 12.50
CA SER A 2 -2.61 21.63 11.53
C SER A 2 -1.58 21.58 10.38
N VAL A 3 -1.18 20.37 9.95
CA VAL A 3 -0.29 20.17 8.81
C VAL A 3 -1.06 20.51 7.52
N ARG A 4 -0.43 21.31 6.66
CA ARG A 4 -1.02 21.83 5.43
C ARG A 4 -0.54 21.02 4.23
N PHE A 5 -1.48 20.43 3.51
CA PHE A 5 -1.19 19.53 2.39
C PHE A 5 -1.39 20.18 1.02
N ALA A 6 -0.47 19.88 0.10
CA ALA A 6 -0.77 19.88 -1.32
C ALA A 6 -1.24 18.48 -1.72
N VAL A 7 -2.37 18.38 -2.43
CA VAL A 7 -2.87 17.11 -2.98
C VAL A 7 -2.53 17.04 -4.45
N VAL A 8 -1.61 16.17 -4.80
CA VAL A 8 -1.14 15.93 -6.17
C VAL A 8 -1.82 14.68 -6.73
N GLY A 9 -2.77 14.90 -7.63
CA GLY A 9 -3.66 13.87 -8.16
C GLY A 9 -5.05 13.92 -7.53
N CYS A 10 -6.05 14.20 -8.36
CA CYS A 10 -7.45 14.39 -7.93
C CYS A 10 -8.36 13.31 -8.53
N GLY A 11 -7.90 12.06 -8.47
CA GLY A 11 -8.64 10.88 -8.90
C GLY A 11 -9.54 10.29 -7.80
N ASN A 12 -10.10 9.12 -8.07
CA ASN A 12 -10.99 8.42 -7.14
C ASN A 12 -10.32 8.07 -5.81
N ALA A 13 -9.04 7.68 -5.81
CA ALA A 13 -8.31 7.41 -4.57
C ALA A 13 -8.23 8.66 -3.69
N ALA A 14 -7.89 9.81 -4.26
CA ALA A 14 -7.89 11.09 -3.54
C ALA A 14 -9.26 11.37 -2.92
N ARG A 15 -10.35 11.26 -3.72
CA ARG A 15 -11.72 11.57 -3.28
C ARG A 15 -12.24 10.59 -2.23
N GLN A 16 -12.09 9.28 -2.44
CA GLN A 16 -12.78 8.26 -1.65
C GLN A 16 -11.98 7.78 -0.44
N ILE A 17 -10.65 7.93 -0.48
CA ILE A 17 -9.75 7.40 0.56
C ILE A 17 -9.03 8.53 1.28
N HIS A 18 -8.30 9.37 0.54
CA HIS A 18 -7.38 10.32 1.16
C HIS A 18 -8.07 11.55 1.75
N LEU A 19 -9.06 12.15 1.06
CA LEU A 19 -9.77 13.32 1.61
C LEU A 19 -10.56 13.02 2.88
N PRO A 20 -11.30 11.89 2.98
CA PRO A 20 -11.90 11.47 4.26
C PRO A 20 -10.87 11.30 5.38
N ALA A 21 -9.72 10.68 5.08
CA ALA A 21 -8.65 10.53 6.05
C ALA A 21 -8.05 11.88 6.50
N LEU A 22 -7.77 12.79 5.57
CA LEU A 22 -7.28 14.13 5.91
C LEU A 22 -8.26 14.90 6.82
N ARG A 23 -9.57 14.79 6.55
CA ARG A 23 -10.60 15.41 7.40
C ARG A 23 -10.66 14.80 8.79
N SER A 24 -10.60 13.47 8.91
CA SER A 24 -10.67 12.79 10.21
C SER A 24 -9.48 13.12 11.11
N GLU A 25 -8.32 13.37 10.51
CA GLU A 25 -7.10 13.75 11.23
C GLU A 25 -6.96 15.28 11.43
N GLY A 26 -7.93 16.08 10.99
CA GLY A 26 -7.90 17.54 11.12
C GLY A 26 -6.78 18.22 10.32
N ALA A 27 -6.28 17.58 9.26
CA ALA A 27 -5.30 18.14 8.36
C ALA A 27 -5.94 19.19 7.44
N ALA A 28 -5.18 20.20 7.02
CA ALA A 28 -5.63 21.22 6.07
C ALA A 28 -5.16 20.88 4.65
N VAL A 29 -5.94 21.21 3.64
CA VAL A 29 -5.50 21.19 2.24
C VAL A 29 -5.46 22.62 1.73
N THR A 30 -4.29 23.07 1.27
CA THR A 30 -4.09 24.41 0.70
C THR A 30 -4.23 24.44 -0.80
N VAL A 31 -3.86 23.37 -1.48
CA VAL A 31 -3.91 23.33 -2.95
C VAL A 31 -4.21 21.93 -3.48
N PHE A 32 -5.05 21.85 -4.48
CA PHE A 32 -5.28 20.67 -5.32
C PHE A 32 -4.62 20.85 -6.67
N THR A 33 -3.95 19.81 -7.17
CA THR A 33 -3.38 19.83 -8.51
C THR A 33 -3.68 18.52 -9.24
N SER A 34 -4.04 18.63 -10.51
CA SER A 34 -4.35 17.50 -11.38
C SER A 34 -4.07 17.89 -12.84
N ARG A 35 -3.73 16.89 -13.65
CA ARG A 35 -3.64 17.06 -15.10
C ARG A 35 -4.86 17.74 -15.71
N THR A 36 -6.03 17.51 -15.13
CA THR A 36 -7.29 18.11 -15.55
C THR A 36 -7.74 19.11 -14.50
N ARG A 37 -7.75 20.41 -14.82
CA ARG A 37 -8.21 21.49 -13.92
C ARG A 37 -9.60 21.21 -13.33
N ALA A 38 -10.51 20.65 -14.13
CA ALA A 38 -11.86 20.31 -13.68
C ALA A 38 -11.85 19.28 -12.52
N SER A 39 -10.95 18.28 -12.55
CA SER A 39 -10.86 17.31 -11.46
C SER A 39 -10.37 17.95 -10.16
N ALA A 40 -9.38 18.85 -10.24
CA ALA A 40 -8.89 19.57 -9.08
C ALA A 40 -9.95 20.55 -8.53
N ALA A 41 -10.66 21.25 -9.42
CA ALA A 41 -11.75 22.16 -9.04
C ALA A 41 -12.90 21.42 -8.33
N ALA A 42 -13.27 20.22 -8.79
CA ALA A 42 -14.33 19.43 -8.17
C ALA A 42 -13.94 19.02 -6.73
N LEU A 43 -12.70 18.57 -6.49
CA LEU A 43 -12.25 18.25 -5.14
C LEU A 43 -12.14 19.49 -4.25
N ARG A 44 -11.72 20.62 -4.81
CA ARG A 44 -11.69 21.87 -4.09
C ARG A 44 -13.10 22.31 -3.64
N GLU A 45 -14.12 22.15 -4.48
CA GLU A 45 -15.52 22.43 -4.12
C GLU A 45 -16.01 21.53 -2.99
N GLU A 46 -15.65 20.25 -3.01
CA GLU A 46 -15.98 19.30 -1.95
C GLU A 46 -15.23 19.58 -0.64
N TRP A 47 -13.98 20.08 -0.73
CA TRP A 47 -13.14 20.35 0.43
C TRP A 47 -13.51 21.66 1.13
N GLY A 48 -13.71 22.72 0.36
CA GLY A 48 -13.96 24.09 0.83
C GLY A 48 -12.82 25.05 0.47
N GLU A 49 -12.13 25.59 1.46
CA GLU A 49 -11.07 26.57 1.28
C GLU A 49 -9.75 25.90 0.83
N ALA A 50 -9.50 25.91 -0.47
CA ALA A 50 -8.24 25.50 -1.07
C ALA A 50 -8.08 26.16 -2.44
N GLU A 51 -6.87 26.21 -2.95
CA GLU A 51 -6.59 26.67 -4.30
C GLU A 51 -6.52 25.51 -5.31
N VAL A 52 -6.46 25.86 -6.58
CA VAL A 52 -6.25 24.91 -7.69
C VAL A 52 -5.01 25.35 -8.46
N SER A 53 -4.02 24.47 -8.59
CA SER A 53 -2.86 24.63 -9.46
C SER A 53 -2.96 23.69 -10.66
N GLU A 54 -2.49 24.13 -11.82
CA GLU A 54 -2.43 23.30 -13.03
C GLU A 54 -1.16 22.45 -13.07
N ARG A 55 -0.13 22.88 -12.36
CA ARG A 55 1.16 22.21 -12.29
C ARG A 55 1.43 21.77 -10.87
N TRP A 56 1.81 20.51 -10.73
CA TRP A 56 2.14 19.96 -9.41
C TRP A 56 3.47 20.52 -8.87
N GLU A 57 4.39 20.90 -9.77
CA GLU A 57 5.66 21.53 -9.41
C GLU A 57 5.41 22.82 -8.64
N ASP A 58 4.51 23.67 -9.14
CA ASP A 58 4.17 24.94 -8.47
C ASP A 58 3.54 24.70 -7.09
N ALA A 59 2.72 23.62 -6.95
CA ALA A 59 2.09 23.27 -5.68
C ALA A 59 3.12 22.80 -4.63
N VAL A 60 4.13 22.07 -5.04
CA VAL A 60 5.20 21.54 -4.19
C VAL A 60 6.11 22.67 -3.65
N GLU A 61 6.37 23.69 -4.46
CA GLU A 61 7.25 24.82 -4.10
C GLU A 61 6.59 25.85 -3.17
N ARG A 62 5.28 25.74 -2.89
CA ARG A 62 4.53 26.71 -2.08
C ARG A 62 5.06 26.79 -0.64
N GLY A 63 5.21 28.01 -0.14
CA GLY A 63 5.65 28.25 1.25
C GLY A 63 4.57 27.97 2.32
N ASP A 64 3.30 27.84 1.91
CA ASP A 64 2.17 27.52 2.77
C ASP A 64 1.78 26.02 2.74
N VAL A 65 2.64 25.15 2.20
CA VAL A 65 2.53 23.69 2.18
C VAL A 65 3.58 23.10 3.10
N ASP A 66 3.20 22.16 3.96
CA ASP A 66 4.07 21.41 4.87
C ASP A 66 4.31 19.97 4.37
N ALA A 67 3.31 19.38 3.71
CA ALA A 67 3.36 18.02 3.23
C ALA A 67 2.66 17.86 1.86
N VAL A 68 3.07 16.85 1.12
CA VAL A 68 2.48 16.50 -0.19
C VAL A 68 1.86 15.12 -0.10
N LEU A 69 0.57 15.03 -0.45
CA LEU A 69 -0.12 13.77 -0.70
C LEU A 69 -0.05 13.46 -2.19
N ILE A 70 0.52 12.31 -2.54
CA ILE A 70 0.74 11.88 -3.92
C ILE A 70 -0.27 10.78 -4.27
N ALA A 71 -1.20 11.06 -5.17
CA ALA A 71 -2.25 10.16 -5.66
C ALA A 71 -2.40 10.24 -7.19
N VAL A 72 -1.27 10.20 -7.88
CA VAL A 72 -1.13 10.20 -9.35
C VAL A 72 -0.89 8.77 -9.88
N PRO A 73 -0.84 8.52 -11.20
CA PRO A 73 -0.37 7.23 -11.73
C PRO A 73 1.02 6.86 -11.20
N ASN A 74 1.23 5.58 -10.92
CA ASN A 74 2.39 5.04 -10.20
C ASN A 74 3.75 5.51 -10.74
N ALA A 75 3.89 5.61 -12.06
CA ALA A 75 5.13 6.05 -12.72
C ALA A 75 5.54 7.50 -12.37
N MET A 76 4.62 8.30 -11.83
CA MET A 76 4.90 9.69 -11.45
C MET A 76 5.29 9.83 -9.96
N HIS A 77 5.12 8.78 -9.14
CA HIS A 77 5.33 8.87 -7.70
C HIS A 77 6.74 9.34 -7.35
N ARG A 78 7.76 8.77 -8.01
CA ARG A 78 9.16 9.12 -7.79
C ARG A 78 9.43 10.60 -8.07
N ASP A 79 9.02 11.11 -9.23
CA ASP A 79 9.31 12.48 -9.62
C ASP A 79 8.69 13.50 -8.66
N VAL A 80 7.43 13.28 -8.29
CA VAL A 80 6.73 14.17 -7.35
C VAL A 80 7.35 14.08 -5.94
N ALA A 81 7.68 12.86 -5.48
CA ALA A 81 8.24 12.67 -4.13
C ALA A 81 9.66 13.26 -3.99
N VAL A 82 10.50 13.09 -5.03
CA VAL A 82 11.86 13.66 -5.03
C VAL A 82 11.81 15.18 -5.06
N ALA A 83 10.93 15.76 -5.88
CA ALA A 83 10.74 17.21 -5.92
C ALA A 83 10.20 17.75 -4.59
N ALA A 84 9.21 17.07 -3.98
CA ALA A 84 8.66 17.43 -2.67
C ALA A 84 9.76 17.40 -1.59
N ALA A 85 10.57 16.34 -1.56
CA ALA A 85 11.71 16.26 -0.65
C ALA A 85 12.70 17.42 -0.87
N GLY A 86 13.04 17.73 -2.12
CA GLY A 86 13.91 18.86 -2.49
C GLY A 86 13.39 20.21 -2.02
N ALA A 87 12.06 20.38 -1.98
CA ALA A 87 11.38 21.56 -1.44
C ALA A 87 11.17 21.50 0.09
N GLY A 88 11.71 20.49 0.77
CA GLY A 88 11.59 20.32 2.23
C GLY A 88 10.20 19.91 2.71
N LYS A 89 9.36 19.33 1.83
CA LYS A 89 8.00 18.89 2.17
C LYS A 89 7.99 17.41 2.58
N HIS A 90 7.24 17.10 3.64
CA HIS A 90 6.95 15.73 4.01
C HIS A 90 6.06 15.06 2.95
N VAL A 91 6.09 13.73 2.84
CA VAL A 91 5.42 13.01 1.75
C VAL A 91 4.57 11.88 2.28
N LEU A 92 3.30 11.85 1.86
CA LEU A 92 2.42 10.69 1.91
C LEU A 92 2.21 10.23 0.46
N VAL A 93 2.75 9.07 0.09
CA VAL A 93 2.63 8.54 -1.28
C VAL A 93 1.68 7.36 -1.32
N ASP A 94 0.74 7.36 -2.28
CA ASP A 94 -0.14 6.19 -2.49
C ASP A 94 0.67 4.95 -2.89
N LYS A 95 0.08 3.79 -2.74
CA LYS A 95 0.67 2.51 -3.12
C LYS A 95 0.48 2.23 -4.65
N PRO A 96 1.40 1.50 -5.27
CA PRO A 96 2.73 1.16 -4.76
C PRO A 96 3.58 2.42 -4.55
N MET A 97 4.52 2.37 -3.62
CA MET A 97 5.41 3.52 -3.37
C MET A 97 6.10 3.99 -4.66
N ALA A 98 6.49 3.05 -5.52
CA ALA A 98 7.12 3.27 -6.82
C ALA A 98 6.86 2.08 -7.76
N CYS A 99 7.17 2.23 -9.05
CA CYS A 99 7.13 1.13 -10.01
C CYS A 99 8.34 0.20 -9.91
N THR A 100 9.49 0.72 -9.46
CA THR A 100 10.75 -0.03 -9.36
C THR A 100 11.45 0.20 -8.02
N THR A 101 12.32 -0.72 -7.63
CA THR A 101 13.16 -0.54 -6.44
C THR A 101 14.12 0.63 -6.61
N ALA A 102 14.64 0.86 -7.81
CA ALA A 102 15.51 2.00 -8.09
C ALA A 102 14.80 3.34 -7.83
N ASP A 103 13.55 3.48 -8.31
CA ASP A 103 12.73 4.67 -8.02
C ASP A 103 12.47 4.82 -6.51
N ALA A 104 12.16 3.73 -5.82
CA ALA A 104 11.97 3.74 -4.37
C ALA A 104 13.25 4.14 -3.61
N ASP A 105 14.40 3.66 -4.06
CA ASP A 105 15.71 4.01 -3.49
C ASP A 105 16.02 5.51 -3.68
N GLU A 106 15.72 6.10 -4.85
CA GLU A 106 15.85 7.54 -5.09
C GLU A 106 14.94 8.35 -4.15
N MET A 107 13.68 7.92 -3.97
CA MET A 107 12.74 8.59 -3.04
C MET A 107 13.25 8.53 -1.59
N ILE A 108 13.74 7.38 -1.14
CA ILE A 108 14.32 7.21 0.20
C ILE A 108 15.55 8.09 0.40
N ALA A 109 16.46 8.09 -0.59
CA ALA A 109 17.66 8.91 -0.56
C ALA A 109 17.33 10.42 -0.50
N ALA A 110 16.36 10.87 -1.30
CA ALA A 110 15.90 12.26 -1.27
C ALA A 110 15.29 12.62 0.07
N ALA A 111 14.43 11.77 0.63
CA ALA A 111 13.82 12.00 1.95
C ALA A 111 14.89 12.11 3.05
N ALA A 112 15.89 11.24 3.05
CA ALA A 112 16.99 11.27 4.01
C ALA A 112 17.86 12.53 3.85
N ALA A 113 18.23 12.91 2.62
CA ALA A 113 19.06 14.08 2.33
C ALA A 113 18.41 15.38 2.82
N HIS A 114 17.10 15.49 2.68
CA HIS A 114 16.33 16.67 3.05
C HIS A 114 15.66 16.56 4.43
N ARG A 115 15.88 15.46 5.17
CA ARG A 115 15.33 15.19 6.51
C ARG A 115 13.82 15.33 6.59
N ILE A 116 13.13 14.89 5.55
CA ILE A 116 11.66 14.84 5.52
C ILE A 116 11.17 13.43 5.87
N VAL A 117 9.94 13.35 6.33
CA VAL A 117 9.24 12.09 6.56
C VAL A 117 8.58 11.66 5.25
N LEU A 118 8.84 10.41 4.83
CA LEU A 118 8.22 9.77 3.67
C LEU A 118 7.49 8.51 4.14
N VAL A 119 6.17 8.49 3.96
CA VAL A 119 5.31 7.36 4.36
C VAL A 119 4.55 6.82 3.15
N PRO A 120 4.66 5.52 2.83
CA PRO A 120 3.83 4.87 1.83
C PRO A 120 2.45 4.55 2.39
N PHE A 121 1.40 4.70 1.58
CA PHE A 121 0.01 4.51 2.02
C PHE A 121 -0.45 3.04 1.94
N HIS A 122 0.21 2.13 2.66
CA HIS A 122 -0.24 0.75 2.83
C HIS A 122 -1.29 0.68 3.95
N ASN A 123 -2.49 1.17 3.68
CA ASN A 123 -3.58 1.29 4.65
C ASN A 123 -4.12 -0.06 5.15
N THR A 124 -4.03 -1.12 4.34
CA THR A 124 -4.58 -2.44 4.68
C THR A 124 -4.00 -2.99 5.99
N ARG A 125 -2.70 -2.80 6.25
CA ARG A 125 -2.07 -3.27 7.50
C ARG A 125 -2.63 -2.61 8.77
N PHE A 126 -3.31 -1.48 8.63
CA PHE A 126 -3.94 -0.74 9.73
C PHE A 126 -5.42 -1.08 9.92
N ALA A 127 -6.03 -1.88 9.05
CA ALA A 127 -7.39 -2.32 9.28
C ALA A 127 -7.46 -3.21 10.52
N VAL A 128 -8.48 -2.97 11.35
CA VAL A 128 -8.63 -3.55 12.70
C VAL A 128 -8.33 -5.06 12.77
N PRO A 129 -8.87 -5.92 11.88
CA PRO A 129 -8.59 -7.36 11.95
C PRO A 129 -7.13 -7.72 11.67
N PHE A 130 -6.43 -6.97 10.81
CA PHE A 130 -5.03 -7.24 10.48
C PHE A 130 -4.09 -6.73 11.58
N VAL A 131 -4.45 -5.65 12.26
CA VAL A 131 -3.75 -5.21 13.48
C VAL A 131 -3.86 -6.28 14.56
N ALA A 132 -5.07 -6.79 14.82
CA ALA A 132 -5.30 -7.87 15.79
C ALA A 132 -4.51 -9.15 15.40
N ALA A 133 -4.48 -9.52 14.12
CA ALA A 133 -3.70 -10.67 13.64
C ALA A 133 -2.20 -10.47 13.90
N ARG A 134 -1.65 -9.30 13.61
CA ARG A 134 -0.25 -8.95 13.88
C ARG A 134 0.07 -9.05 15.38
N GLU A 135 -0.78 -8.46 16.22
CA GLU A 135 -0.60 -8.48 17.69
C GLU A 135 -0.66 -9.90 18.23
N PHE A 136 -1.60 -10.71 17.74
CA PHE A 136 -1.74 -12.12 18.11
C PHE A 136 -0.48 -12.94 17.79
N VAL A 137 0.07 -12.75 16.58
CA VAL A 137 1.32 -13.41 16.16
C VAL A 137 2.51 -12.89 16.97
N ALA A 138 2.64 -11.58 17.14
CA ALA A 138 3.72 -10.95 17.90
C ALA A 138 3.73 -11.35 19.39
N ALA A 139 2.55 -11.60 19.97
CA ALA A 139 2.42 -12.12 21.34
C ALA A 139 2.83 -13.61 21.48
N GLY A 140 3.16 -14.29 20.38
CA GLY A 140 3.59 -15.68 20.38
C GLY A 140 2.46 -16.72 20.47
N HIS A 141 1.19 -16.28 20.41
CA HIS A 141 0.04 -17.20 20.54
C HIS A 141 -0.04 -18.25 19.42
N LEU A 142 0.53 -17.92 18.25
CA LEU A 142 0.55 -18.83 17.10
C LEU A 142 1.74 -19.81 17.14
N GLY A 143 2.72 -19.59 18.03
CA GLY A 143 4.01 -20.28 17.99
C GLY A 143 4.83 -19.88 16.75
N ASP A 144 5.74 -20.76 16.32
CA ASP A 144 6.57 -20.53 15.14
C ASP A 144 5.72 -20.57 13.87
N VAL A 145 5.80 -19.53 13.05
CA VAL A 145 5.11 -19.50 11.74
C VAL A 145 5.74 -20.53 10.81
N THR A 146 4.93 -21.45 10.31
CA THR A 146 5.35 -22.52 9.39
C THR A 146 4.81 -22.36 7.98
N GLY A 147 3.75 -21.54 7.78
CA GLY A 147 3.20 -21.29 6.47
C GLY A 147 2.14 -20.20 6.46
N PHE A 148 1.73 -19.81 5.26
CA PHE A 148 0.64 -18.83 5.08
C PHE A 148 -0.08 -18.98 3.74
N ARG A 149 -1.29 -18.44 3.67
CA ARG A 149 -2.06 -18.22 2.43
C ARG A 149 -2.66 -16.84 2.51
N ALA A 150 -2.47 -16.04 1.47
CA ALA A 150 -3.01 -14.70 1.41
C ALA A 150 -3.55 -14.38 0.02
N ALA A 151 -4.65 -13.65 -0.03
CA ALA A 151 -5.26 -13.26 -1.29
C ALA A 151 -5.90 -11.88 -1.20
N PHE A 152 -5.86 -11.17 -2.32
CA PHE A 152 -6.70 -10.00 -2.55
C PHE A 152 -7.21 -10.00 -3.98
N GLY A 153 -8.53 -9.92 -4.16
CA GLY A 153 -9.16 -9.88 -5.46
C GLY A 153 -10.38 -8.98 -5.51
N HIS A 154 -10.62 -8.40 -6.68
CA HIS A 154 -11.85 -7.71 -7.06
C HIS A 154 -12.07 -7.78 -8.58
N ALA A 155 -13.18 -7.25 -9.09
CA ALA A 155 -13.52 -7.32 -10.51
C ALA A 155 -12.77 -6.30 -11.41
N GLY A 156 -11.63 -5.78 -10.91
CA GLY A 156 -10.76 -4.84 -11.62
C GLY A 156 -11.01 -3.36 -11.26
N PRO A 157 -10.02 -2.48 -11.55
CA PRO A 157 -10.06 -1.07 -11.15
C PRO A 157 -11.22 -0.29 -11.79
N GLN A 158 -11.73 -0.69 -12.95
CA GLN A 158 -12.87 -0.05 -13.60
C GLN A 158 -14.16 -0.07 -12.74
N THR A 159 -14.24 -0.94 -11.73
CA THR A 159 -15.41 -1.02 -10.83
C THR A 159 -15.49 0.14 -9.84
N TRP A 160 -14.36 0.73 -9.50
CA TRP A 160 -14.28 1.84 -8.54
C TRP A 160 -13.62 3.10 -9.13
N ALA A 161 -12.88 2.97 -10.23
CA ALA A 161 -12.23 4.06 -10.95
C ALA A 161 -12.48 3.94 -12.47
N PRO A 162 -13.73 4.11 -12.94
CA PRO A 162 -14.12 3.78 -14.33
C PRO A 162 -13.41 4.61 -15.40
N HIS A 163 -12.82 5.75 -15.05
CA HIS A 163 -12.11 6.64 -15.97
C HIS A 163 -10.57 6.56 -15.82
N ALA A 164 -10.07 5.65 -15.01
CA ALA A 164 -8.62 5.51 -14.75
C ALA A 164 -7.99 4.46 -15.66
N GLU A 165 -8.03 4.69 -16.98
CA GLU A 165 -7.46 3.79 -17.98
C GLU A 165 -5.95 3.52 -17.81
N TRP A 166 -5.26 4.40 -17.08
CA TRP A 166 -3.83 4.25 -16.79
C TRP A 166 -3.47 2.95 -16.05
N PHE A 167 -4.41 2.34 -15.32
CA PHE A 167 -4.21 1.04 -14.70
C PHE A 167 -3.89 -0.07 -15.70
N PHE A 168 -4.36 0.07 -16.94
CA PHE A 168 -4.18 -0.91 -18.01
C PHE A 168 -3.00 -0.60 -18.94
N ASP A 169 -2.25 0.45 -18.65
CA ASP A 169 -1.07 0.92 -19.37
C ASP A 169 0.18 0.63 -18.50
N LYS A 170 0.97 -0.36 -18.89
CA LYS A 170 2.16 -0.79 -18.14
C LYS A 170 3.17 0.35 -17.91
N SER A 171 3.28 1.28 -18.86
CA SER A 171 4.20 2.41 -18.72
C SER A 171 3.81 3.38 -17.62
N LYS A 172 2.53 3.42 -17.24
CA LYS A 172 1.98 4.28 -16.19
C LYS A 172 1.76 3.56 -14.87
N ALA A 173 1.28 2.32 -14.94
CA ALA A 173 0.96 1.50 -13.78
C ALA A 173 2.14 0.70 -13.25
N GLY A 174 3.11 0.34 -14.11
CA GLY A 174 4.22 -0.56 -13.79
C GLY A 174 3.88 -2.04 -13.94
N GLY A 175 2.59 -2.38 -14.03
CA GLY A 175 2.03 -3.73 -14.15
C GLY A 175 0.54 -3.74 -13.87
N GLY A 176 -0.06 -4.93 -13.71
CA GLY A 176 -1.48 -5.13 -13.52
C GLY A 176 -1.87 -5.43 -12.08
N CYS A 177 -2.65 -6.51 -11.88
CA CYS A 177 -3.19 -6.86 -10.57
C CYS A 177 -2.11 -7.12 -9.52
N LEU A 178 -0.93 -7.60 -9.91
CA LEU A 178 0.15 -7.90 -8.98
C LEU A 178 0.70 -6.63 -8.33
N ILE A 179 0.97 -5.58 -9.10
CA ILE A 179 1.46 -4.32 -8.54
C ILE A 179 0.34 -3.50 -7.89
N ASP A 180 -0.92 -3.67 -8.32
CA ASP A 180 -2.07 -2.98 -7.72
C ASP A 180 -2.51 -3.65 -6.41
N LEU A 181 -2.81 -4.94 -6.43
CA LEU A 181 -3.35 -5.69 -5.30
C LEU A 181 -2.28 -6.50 -4.56
N GLY A 182 -1.37 -7.13 -5.31
CA GLY A 182 -0.32 -7.96 -4.74
C GLY A 182 0.58 -7.18 -3.78
N VAL A 183 0.83 -5.89 -4.05
CA VAL A 183 1.60 -5.02 -3.17
C VAL A 183 0.97 -4.89 -1.77
N HIS A 184 -0.36 -4.88 -1.65
CA HIS A 184 -1.05 -4.92 -0.36
C HIS A 184 -0.86 -6.26 0.34
N VAL A 185 -0.93 -7.36 -0.43
CA VAL A 185 -0.86 -8.72 0.13
C VAL A 185 0.54 -9.01 0.66
N VAL A 186 1.60 -8.67 -0.09
CA VAL A 186 2.98 -8.89 0.35
C VAL A 186 3.32 -8.04 1.58
N ASP A 187 2.86 -6.79 1.60
CA ASP A 187 3.00 -5.91 2.76
C ASP A 187 2.29 -6.48 3.99
N LEU A 188 1.06 -6.98 3.80
CA LEU A 188 0.26 -7.56 4.86
C LEU A 188 0.89 -8.83 5.45
N VAL A 189 1.38 -9.76 4.60
CA VAL A 189 2.09 -10.96 5.05
C VAL A 189 3.29 -10.59 5.90
N ARG A 190 4.13 -9.64 5.43
CA ARG A 190 5.30 -9.16 6.19
C ARG A 190 4.89 -8.54 7.53
N SER A 191 3.87 -7.68 7.51
CA SER A 191 3.39 -6.98 8.71
C SER A 191 2.81 -7.93 9.76
N VAL A 192 2.04 -8.95 9.35
CA VAL A 192 1.39 -9.88 10.28
C VAL A 192 2.35 -10.93 10.79
N THR A 193 3.22 -11.48 9.92
CA THR A 193 4.18 -12.51 10.35
C THR A 193 5.39 -11.93 11.07
N GLY A 194 5.67 -10.65 10.91
CA GLY A 194 6.90 -10.01 11.41
C GLY A 194 8.16 -10.52 10.70
N ASP A 195 8.01 -11.12 9.50
CA ASP A 195 9.09 -11.77 8.76
C ASP A 195 9.11 -11.32 7.29
N ASP A 196 10.30 -11.32 6.69
CA ASP A 196 10.48 -10.86 5.31
C ASP A 196 10.28 -11.99 4.30
N ILE A 197 9.61 -11.67 3.17
CA ILE A 197 9.58 -12.54 1.99
C ILE A 197 10.93 -12.40 1.28
N VAL A 198 11.69 -13.48 1.20
CA VAL A 198 13.06 -13.48 0.64
C VAL A 198 13.14 -14.12 -0.74
N ALA A 199 12.18 -14.93 -1.15
CA ALA A 199 12.15 -15.54 -2.48
C ALA A 199 10.72 -15.77 -2.94
N VAL A 200 10.49 -15.69 -4.26
CA VAL A 200 9.19 -15.92 -4.88
C VAL A 200 9.32 -16.68 -6.20
N SER A 201 8.30 -17.49 -6.51
CA SER A 201 8.02 -18.04 -7.85
C SER A 201 6.63 -17.59 -8.26
N ALA A 202 6.43 -17.12 -9.50
CA ALA A 202 5.19 -16.50 -9.91
C ALA A 202 4.67 -17.00 -11.27
N LEU A 203 3.36 -17.14 -11.35
CA LEU A 203 2.60 -17.32 -12.58
C LEU A 203 1.69 -16.10 -12.76
N LEU A 204 1.69 -15.56 -13.96
CA LEU A 204 0.83 -14.44 -14.33
C LEU A 204 -0.10 -14.89 -15.46
N SER A 205 -1.35 -14.47 -15.44
CA SER A 205 -2.32 -14.80 -16.48
C SER A 205 -3.35 -13.71 -16.70
N GLY A 206 -4.16 -13.88 -17.74
CA GLY A 206 -5.11 -12.86 -18.16
C GLY A 206 -4.38 -11.65 -18.75
N CYS A 207 -5.12 -10.84 -19.52
CA CYS A 207 -4.60 -9.62 -20.11
C CYS A 207 -5.70 -8.55 -20.08
N ARG A 208 -5.37 -7.40 -19.54
CA ARG A 208 -6.22 -6.19 -19.60
C ARG A 208 -5.34 -5.02 -20.05
N GLY A 209 -5.50 -4.58 -21.29
CA GLY A 209 -4.53 -3.71 -21.91
C GLY A 209 -3.22 -4.47 -22.11
N ASP A 210 -2.11 -3.96 -21.61
CA ASP A 210 -0.77 -4.59 -21.68
C ASP A 210 -0.27 -5.13 -20.33
N VAL A 211 -1.20 -5.36 -19.37
CA VAL A 211 -0.89 -5.82 -18.02
C VAL A 211 -1.68 -7.10 -17.65
N GLU A 212 -1.19 -7.85 -16.67
CA GLU A 212 -1.82 -9.08 -16.18
C GLU A 212 -3.05 -8.80 -15.31
N ALA A 213 -4.04 -9.71 -15.37
CA ALA A 213 -5.25 -9.65 -14.58
C ALA A 213 -5.23 -10.58 -13.35
N ASP A 214 -4.41 -11.64 -13.39
CA ASP A 214 -4.29 -12.63 -12.33
C ASP A 214 -2.81 -12.95 -12.06
N ALA A 215 -2.44 -13.06 -10.79
CA ALA A 215 -1.10 -13.43 -10.35
C ALA A 215 -1.17 -14.41 -9.18
N GLN A 216 -0.44 -15.53 -9.32
CA GLN A 216 -0.28 -16.53 -8.26
C GLN A 216 1.21 -16.66 -7.93
N LEU A 217 1.55 -16.51 -6.65
CA LEU A 217 2.92 -16.61 -6.17
C LEU A 217 3.04 -17.77 -5.15
N LEU A 218 4.15 -18.49 -5.22
CA LEU A 218 4.72 -19.24 -4.12
C LEU A 218 5.82 -18.38 -3.50
N ALA A 219 5.81 -18.19 -2.18
CA ALA A 219 6.72 -17.30 -1.48
C ALA A 219 7.39 -18.00 -0.29
N ARG A 220 8.65 -17.65 -0.01
CA ARG A 220 9.41 -18.13 1.13
C ARG A 220 9.77 -16.96 2.04
N LEU A 221 9.47 -17.10 3.33
CA LEU A 221 9.91 -16.19 4.38
C LEU A 221 11.37 -16.43 4.76
N ARG A 222 12.01 -15.47 5.41
CA ARG A 222 13.39 -15.57 5.91
C ARG A 222 13.55 -16.70 6.93
N SER A 223 12.53 -16.95 7.75
CA SER A 223 12.47 -18.10 8.70
C SER A 223 12.46 -19.46 8.02
N GLY A 224 12.18 -19.52 6.71
CA GLY A 224 12.00 -20.76 5.95
C GLY A 224 10.52 -21.14 5.75
N ALA A 225 9.58 -20.49 6.40
CA ALA A 225 8.16 -20.74 6.16
C ALA A 225 7.79 -20.45 4.70
N ILE A 226 6.89 -21.25 4.13
CA ILE A 226 6.42 -21.10 2.75
C ILE A 226 4.93 -20.82 2.69
N GLY A 227 4.51 -20.07 1.68
CA GLY A 227 3.09 -19.78 1.51
C GLY A 227 2.73 -19.37 0.09
N THR A 228 1.46 -19.10 -0.10
CA THR A 228 0.91 -18.66 -1.38
C THR A 228 0.29 -17.28 -1.29
N ILE A 229 0.44 -16.51 -2.36
CA ILE A 229 -0.16 -15.19 -2.53
C ILE A 229 -0.95 -15.20 -3.84
N HIS A 230 -2.19 -14.73 -3.79
CA HIS A 230 -3.02 -14.53 -4.97
C HIS A 230 -3.48 -13.08 -5.08
N ALA A 231 -3.27 -12.47 -6.24
CA ALA A 231 -3.79 -11.16 -6.59
C ALA A 231 -4.61 -11.27 -7.88
N SER A 232 -5.86 -10.75 -7.90
CA SER A 232 -6.74 -10.98 -9.04
C SER A 232 -7.69 -9.81 -9.31
N TRP A 233 -7.79 -9.40 -10.57
CA TRP A 233 -8.84 -8.53 -11.10
C TRP A 233 -10.02 -9.33 -11.71
N SER A 234 -10.04 -10.65 -11.52
CA SER A 234 -11.07 -11.53 -12.03
C SER A 234 -12.06 -12.03 -10.95
N SER A 235 -11.93 -11.54 -9.72
CA SER A 235 -12.83 -11.89 -8.61
C SER A 235 -14.14 -11.12 -8.71
N VAL A 236 -15.17 -11.75 -9.25
CA VAL A 236 -16.49 -11.12 -9.49
C VAL A 236 -17.37 -11.03 -8.25
N SER A 237 -17.03 -11.73 -7.16
CA SER A 237 -17.82 -11.76 -5.91
C SER A 237 -17.59 -10.57 -4.99
N GLY A 238 -16.88 -9.55 -5.44
CA GLY A 238 -16.52 -8.35 -4.66
C GLY A 238 -15.10 -8.42 -4.09
N PRO A 239 -14.66 -7.39 -3.39
CA PRO A 239 -13.34 -7.39 -2.77
C PRO A 239 -13.23 -8.57 -1.80
N ASP A 240 -12.18 -9.36 -1.97
CA ASP A 240 -11.93 -10.59 -1.23
C ASP A 240 -10.52 -10.54 -0.63
N HIS A 241 -10.43 -10.09 0.62
CA HIS A 241 -9.20 -10.13 1.39
C HIS A 241 -9.19 -11.38 2.25
N GLN A 242 -8.20 -12.24 2.05
CA GLN A 242 -8.00 -13.46 2.84
C GLN A 242 -6.58 -13.52 3.37
N LEU A 243 -6.45 -13.94 4.62
CA LEU A 243 -5.19 -14.26 5.25
C LEU A 243 -5.36 -15.47 6.17
N THR A 244 -4.55 -16.48 5.93
CA THR A 244 -4.38 -17.61 6.85
C THR A 244 -2.91 -17.69 7.21
N VAL A 245 -2.58 -17.66 8.50
CA VAL A 245 -1.23 -17.89 9.00
C VAL A 245 -1.23 -19.19 9.80
N ILE A 246 -0.32 -20.10 9.46
CA ILE A 246 -0.18 -21.41 10.07
C ILE A 246 1.05 -21.37 10.95
N GLY A 247 0.89 -21.76 12.20
CA GLY A 247 1.98 -21.85 13.16
C GLY A 247 1.99 -23.17 13.91
N SER A 248 3.02 -23.37 14.72
CA SER A 248 3.21 -24.61 15.50
C SER A 248 2.14 -24.83 16.58
N ALA A 249 1.44 -23.77 17.03
CA ALA A 249 0.38 -23.84 18.01
C ALA A 249 -1.04 -23.94 17.40
N GLY A 250 -1.19 -23.60 16.10
CA GLY A 250 -2.49 -23.63 15.44
C GLY A 250 -2.52 -22.80 14.16
N THR A 251 -3.73 -22.39 13.78
CA THR A 251 -3.97 -21.63 12.54
C THR A 251 -4.80 -20.39 12.84
N LEU A 252 -4.31 -19.24 12.41
CA LEU A 252 -5.02 -17.97 12.42
C LEU A 252 -5.66 -17.74 11.06
N HIS A 253 -6.96 -17.47 11.02
CA HIS A 253 -7.72 -17.26 9.79
C HIS A 253 -8.53 -15.97 9.83
N LEU A 254 -8.43 -15.21 8.76
CA LEU A 254 -9.18 -14.00 8.51
C LEU A 254 -9.63 -13.95 7.05
N ASP A 255 -10.88 -13.59 6.84
CA ASP A 255 -11.37 -13.07 5.57
C ASP A 255 -12.33 -11.90 5.82
N ASN A 256 -12.75 -11.20 4.76
CA ASN A 256 -13.67 -10.07 4.87
C ASN A 256 -15.13 -10.48 5.14
N ARG A 257 -15.43 -11.76 5.29
CA ARG A 257 -16.77 -12.32 5.57
C ARG A 257 -16.87 -12.98 6.92
N THR A 258 -15.72 -13.39 7.50
CA THR A 258 -15.65 -14.09 8.77
C THR A 258 -14.80 -13.33 9.77
N PRO A 259 -15.15 -13.38 11.07
CA PRO A 259 -14.29 -12.80 12.10
C PRO A 259 -12.91 -13.43 12.12
N LEU A 260 -11.90 -12.67 12.59
CA LEU A 260 -10.58 -13.22 12.88
C LEU A 260 -10.71 -14.36 13.88
N THR A 261 -10.24 -15.55 13.53
CA THR A 261 -10.35 -16.75 14.35
C THR A 261 -9.02 -17.47 14.47
N PHE A 262 -8.75 -18.00 15.64
CA PHE A 262 -7.66 -18.92 15.91
C PHE A 262 -8.23 -20.33 16.11
N THR A 263 -7.60 -21.35 15.53
CA THR A 263 -7.92 -22.76 15.72
C THR A 263 -6.67 -23.46 16.23
N ASP A 264 -6.70 -23.99 17.45
CA ASP A 264 -5.58 -24.69 18.05
C ASP A 264 -5.34 -26.08 17.44
N GLY A 265 -4.24 -26.74 17.85
CA GLY A 265 -3.88 -28.09 17.38
C GLY A 265 -4.87 -29.20 17.79
N ARG A 266 -5.85 -28.93 18.64
CA ARG A 266 -6.93 -29.84 19.04
C ARG A 266 -8.23 -29.57 18.27
N GLY A 267 -8.25 -28.55 17.42
CA GLY A 267 -9.44 -28.14 16.67
C GLY A 267 -10.38 -27.21 17.43
N HIS A 268 -10.03 -26.75 18.61
CA HIS A 268 -10.80 -25.73 19.33
C HIS A 268 -10.64 -24.40 18.60
N ARG A 269 -11.79 -23.76 18.32
CA ARG A 269 -11.86 -22.50 17.56
C ARG A 269 -12.36 -21.36 18.45
N GLU A 270 -11.62 -20.27 18.48
CA GLU A 270 -11.98 -19.05 19.19
C GLU A 270 -11.90 -17.81 18.31
N ARG A 271 -12.65 -16.78 18.65
CA ARG A 271 -12.55 -15.47 18.03
C ARG A 271 -11.43 -14.69 18.70
N VAL A 272 -10.56 -14.10 17.90
CA VAL A 272 -9.53 -13.18 18.40
C VAL A 272 -10.20 -11.83 18.72
N GLN A 273 -9.88 -11.27 19.87
CA GLN A 273 -10.36 -9.96 20.26
C GLN A 273 -9.77 -8.89 19.35
N LEU A 274 -10.60 -7.97 18.91
CA LEU A 274 -10.19 -6.86 18.06
C LEU A 274 -9.93 -5.62 18.91
N PRO A 275 -8.91 -4.78 18.58
CA PRO A 275 -8.72 -3.49 19.22
C PRO A 275 -9.87 -2.52 18.86
N ASP A 276 -10.19 -1.60 19.77
CA ASP A 276 -11.25 -0.60 19.55
C ASP A 276 -10.86 0.43 18.48
N THR A 277 -9.57 0.74 18.36
CA THR A 277 -9.03 1.73 17.43
C THR A 277 -7.72 1.26 16.83
N THR A 278 -7.39 1.80 15.66
CA THR A 278 -6.11 1.58 14.98
C THR A 278 -5.56 2.91 14.49
N SER A 279 -4.27 2.96 14.19
CA SER A 279 -3.63 4.08 13.49
C SER A 279 -3.96 4.04 11.98
N SER A 280 -3.40 4.96 11.24
CA SER A 280 -3.44 5.01 9.77
C SER A 280 -2.10 5.52 9.22
N PRO A 281 -1.76 5.29 7.93
CA PRO A 281 -0.53 5.85 7.36
C PRO A 281 -0.47 7.37 7.48
N LEU A 282 -1.60 8.05 7.40
CA LEU A 282 -1.67 9.49 7.60
C LEU A 282 -1.39 9.88 9.06
N ALA A 283 -2.02 9.20 10.02
CA ALA A 283 -1.75 9.43 11.45
C ALA A 283 -0.28 9.18 11.81
N GLU A 284 0.33 8.13 11.22
CA GLU A 284 1.76 7.85 11.38
C GLU A 284 2.65 8.98 10.83
N LEU A 285 2.30 9.52 9.64
CA LEU A 285 2.99 10.68 9.07
C LEU A 285 2.88 11.90 9.99
N LEU A 286 1.66 12.23 10.43
CA LEU A 286 1.41 13.41 11.27
C LEU A 286 2.13 13.33 12.61
N ALA A 287 2.10 12.17 13.28
CA ALA A 287 2.84 11.95 14.52
C ALA A 287 4.36 12.08 14.34
N ALA A 288 4.89 11.60 13.21
CA ALA A 288 6.30 11.73 12.89
C ALA A 288 6.70 13.19 12.59
N ILE A 289 5.86 13.94 11.88
CA ILE A 289 6.07 15.39 11.64
C ILE A 289 6.06 16.16 12.96
N ALA A 290 5.17 15.79 13.89
CA ALA A 290 5.12 16.40 15.23
C ALA A 290 6.31 16.00 16.13
N GLY A 291 7.13 15.05 15.71
CA GLY A 291 8.25 14.53 16.51
C GLY A 291 7.83 13.63 17.67
N GLU A 292 6.59 13.12 17.66
CA GLU A 292 6.04 12.30 18.74
C GLU A 292 6.60 10.87 18.71
N ARG A 293 6.72 10.28 17.52
CA ARG A 293 7.26 8.94 17.31
C ARG A 293 7.71 8.73 15.87
N SER A 294 8.57 7.73 15.65
CA SER A 294 8.84 7.23 14.30
C SER A 294 7.60 6.50 13.74
N PRO A 295 7.33 6.60 12.43
CA PRO A 295 6.19 5.91 11.85
C PRO A 295 6.37 4.39 11.92
N SER A 296 5.29 3.67 12.24
CA SER A 296 5.25 2.20 12.27
C SER A 296 5.23 1.57 10.87
N ILE A 297 5.04 2.38 9.85
CA ILE A 297 5.25 2.05 8.45
C ILE A 297 6.28 3.00 7.86
N THR A 298 7.30 2.46 7.24
CA THR A 298 8.44 3.20 6.73
C THR A 298 8.54 3.14 5.21
N ALA A 299 9.33 4.04 4.62
CA ALA A 299 9.64 3.97 3.19
C ALA A 299 10.37 2.65 2.83
N ALA A 300 11.11 2.04 3.76
CA ALA A 300 11.72 0.72 3.58
C ALA A 300 10.66 -0.39 3.41
N ASP A 301 9.51 -0.30 4.09
CA ASP A 301 8.39 -1.24 3.89
C ASP A 301 7.81 -1.11 2.48
N GLY A 302 7.60 0.12 2.01
CA GLY A 302 7.14 0.36 0.64
C GLY A 302 8.11 -0.17 -0.41
N ARG A 303 9.43 0.07 -0.22
CA ARG A 303 10.48 -0.49 -1.07
C ARG A 303 10.47 -2.02 -1.07
N ALA A 304 10.36 -2.63 0.10
CA ALA A 304 10.34 -4.09 0.21
C ALA A 304 9.14 -4.71 -0.54
N ALA A 305 7.95 -4.09 -0.45
CA ALA A 305 6.79 -4.54 -1.21
C ALA A 305 7.03 -4.45 -2.72
N VAL A 306 7.63 -3.35 -3.21
CA VAL A 306 8.03 -3.19 -4.61
C VAL A 306 9.06 -4.24 -5.03
N ALA A 307 10.07 -4.52 -4.19
CA ALA A 307 11.11 -5.52 -4.47
C ALA A 307 10.54 -6.93 -4.68
N ILE A 308 9.57 -7.32 -3.82
CA ILE A 308 8.89 -8.61 -3.93
C ILE A 308 8.09 -8.71 -5.24
N VAL A 309 7.33 -7.66 -5.56
CA VAL A 309 6.56 -7.58 -6.83
C VAL A 309 7.49 -7.64 -8.05
N GLN A 310 8.62 -6.92 -8.03
CA GLN A 310 9.60 -7.01 -9.11
C GLN A 310 10.24 -8.38 -9.22
N ALA A 311 10.56 -9.05 -8.10
CA ALA A 311 11.07 -10.42 -8.10
C ALA A 311 10.04 -11.39 -8.71
N ALA A 312 8.76 -11.20 -8.44
CA ALA A 312 7.68 -11.99 -9.02
C ALA A 312 7.56 -11.77 -10.54
N TYR A 313 7.67 -10.54 -11.03
CA TYR A 313 7.71 -10.28 -12.47
C TYR A 313 8.94 -10.92 -13.14
N ARG A 314 10.12 -10.84 -12.50
CA ARG A 314 11.33 -11.53 -13.00
C ARG A 314 11.14 -13.04 -13.05
N SER A 315 10.57 -13.63 -11.98
CA SER A 315 10.25 -15.07 -11.93
C SER A 315 9.36 -15.49 -13.09
N ALA A 316 8.24 -14.79 -13.29
CA ALA A 316 7.30 -15.10 -14.37
C ALA A 316 7.93 -15.01 -15.77
N ALA A 317 8.82 -14.02 -15.99
CA ALA A 317 9.57 -13.86 -17.25
C ALA A 317 10.62 -14.98 -17.47
N HIS A 318 11.02 -15.72 -16.42
CA HIS A 318 12.01 -16.78 -16.46
C HIS A 318 11.42 -18.14 -16.08
N ALA A 319 10.33 -18.52 -16.75
CA ALA A 319 9.64 -19.81 -16.59
C ALA A 319 9.26 -20.12 -15.13
N SER A 320 8.85 -19.12 -14.38
CA SER A 320 8.42 -19.21 -12.97
C SER A 320 9.51 -19.76 -12.03
N THR A 321 10.76 -19.55 -12.35
CA THR A 321 11.87 -19.95 -11.51
C THR A 321 11.83 -19.21 -10.17
N MET A 322 12.14 -19.90 -9.06
CA MET A 322 12.28 -19.26 -7.75
C MET A 322 13.33 -18.15 -7.82
N THR A 323 12.93 -16.93 -7.51
CA THR A 323 13.73 -15.71 -7.65
C THR A 323 13.89 -15.05 -6.30
N GLU A 324 15.14 -14.76 -5.92
CA GLU A 324 15.44 -14.04 -4.68
C GLU A 324 14.98 -12.58 -4.78
N VAL A 325 14.50 -12.07 -3.65
CA VAL A 325 14.11 -10.66 -3.46
C VAL A 325 15.37 -9.87 -3.15
N GLY A 326 15.71 -8.92 -4.01
CA GLY A 326 16.90 -8.07 -3.90
C GLY A 326 16.64 -6.73 -3.23
#